data_302c577de8b26881e201e2bac9620b00
#
_entry.id   302c577de8b26881e201e2bac9620b00
#
_cell.length_a   1.000
_cell.length_b   1.000
_cell.length_c   1.000
_cell.angle_alpha   90.00
_cell.angle_beta   90.00
_cell.angle_gamma   90.00
#
_symmetry.space_group_name_H-M   'P 1'
#
loop_
_entity.id
_entity.type
_entity.pdbx_description
1 polymer ?
#
loop_
_entity_poly.entity_id
_entity_poly.type
_entity_poly.pdbx_seq_one_letter_code
_entity_poly.pdbx_strand_id
1 'polypeptide(L)'
;MKKREPTVIFMEILAVLFESPRGPTRLAQACNVNYGRIENFLRPLEERGLIRREAAGGQEVFAITDSGYRLYQDWLGVWSRLPLG
;
A
#
# COMPACT_ATOMS: atom_id res chain seq x y z
N MET A 1 -6.57 14.85 17.45
CA MET A 1 -6.73 13.73 16.51
C MET A 1 -5.40 13.04 16.30
N LYS A 2 -5.37 11.77 16.48
CA LYS A 2 -4.12 11.00 16.33
C LYS A 2 -3.84 10.72 14.86
N LYS A 3 -2.61 10.96 14.46
CA LYS A 3 -2.15 10.56 13.14
C LYS A 3 -1.89 9.05 13.14
N ARG A 4 -2.24 8.40 12.04
CA ARG A 4 -1.89 6.98 11.90
C ARG A 4 -0.39 6.85 11.71
N GLU A 5 0.16 5.78 12.24
CA GLU A 5 1.56 5.49 12.06
C GLU A 5 1.86 5.22 10.58
N PRO A 6 3.02 5.70 10.06
CA PRO A 6 3.37 5.42 8.66
C PRO A 6 3.34 3.95 8.31
N THR A 7 3.76 3.07 9.23
CA THR A 7 3.72 1.63 8.99
C THR A 7 2.32 1.14 8.66
N VAL A 8 1.32 1.63 9.40
CA VAL A 8 -0.07 1.25 9.16
C VAL A 8 -0.50 1.69 7.77
N ILE A 9 -0.14 2.91 7.37
CA ILE A 9 -0.50 3.43 6.05
C ILE A 9 0.18 2.60 4.96
N PHE A 10 1.46 2.28 5.11
CA PHE A 10 2.17 1.44 4.16
C PHE A 10 1.48 0.09 3.98
N MET A 11 1.09 -0.54 5.09
CA MET A 11 0.46 -1.85 5.02
C MET A 11 -0.95 -1.77 4.45
N GLU A 12 -1.67 -0.68 4.69
CA GLU A 12 -2.97 -0.46 4.06
C GLU A 12 -2.84 -0.34 2.55
N ILE A 13 -1.81 0.37 2.08
CA ILE A 13 -1.56 0.48 0.64
C ILE A 13 -1.30 -0.90 0.04
N LEU A 14 -0.43 -1.68 0.69
CA LEU A 14 -0.15 -3.02 0.20
C LEU A 14 -1.39 -3.90 0.21
N ALA A 15 -2.24 -3.76 1.23
CA ALA A 15 -3.49 -4.51 1.31
C ALA A 15 -4.42 -4.21 0.13
N VAL A 16 -4.53 -2.94 -0.22
CA VAL A 16 -5.38 -2.53 -1.35
C VAL A 16 -4.80 -3.07 -2.66
N LEU A 17 -3.49 -2.93 -2.84
CA LEU A 17 -2.84 -3.39 -4.07
C LEU A 17 -2.75 -4.91 -4.16
N PHE A 18 -2.82 -5.59 -3.01
CA PHE A 18 -2.90 -7.05 -2.98
C PHE A 18 -4.14 -7.54 -3.74
N GLU A 19 -5.22 -6.78 -3.71
CA GLU A 19 -6.45 -7.14 -4.40
C GLU A 19 -6.37 -6.85 -5.89
N SER A 20 -5.87 -5.66 -6.25
CA SER A 20 -5.71 -5.28 -7.66
C SER A 20 -4.93 -3.97 -7.77
N PRO A 21 -4.32 -3.71 -8.93
CA PRO A 21 -3.65 -2.43 -9.16
C PRO A 21 -4.62 -1.26 -9.06
N ARG A 22 -4.14 -0.13 -8.59
CA ARG A 22 -4.94 1.09 -8.42
C ARG A 22 -4.12 2.32 -8.77
N GLY A 23 -4.78 3.33 -9.31
CA GLY A 23 -4.17 4.64 -9.49
C GLY A 23 -4.05 5.40 -8.17
N PRO A 24 -3.31 6.52 -8.17
CA PRO A 24 -3.05 7.26 -6.93
C PRO A 24 -4.32 7.82 -6.29
N THR A 25 -5.29 8.26 -7.09
CA THR A 25 -6.54 8.80 -6.54
C THR A 25 -7.31 7.74 -5.77
N ARG A 26 -7.43 6.54 -6.35
CA ARG A 26 -8.15 5.45 -5.68
C ARG A 26 -7.42 4.95 -4.46
N LEU A 27 -6.09 4.93 -4.52
CA LEU A 27 -5.29 4.56 -3.35
C LEU A 27 -5.48 5.54 -2.21
N ALA A 28 -5.45 6.84 -2.51
CA ALA A 28 -5.64 7.86 -1.50
C ALA A 28 -7.03 7.73 -0.86
N GLN A 29 -8.05 7.48 -1.66
CA GLN A 29 -9.41 7.29 -1.15
C GLN A 29 -9.51 6.02 -0.30
N ALA A 30 -8.98 4.92 -0.80
CA ALA A 30 -9.09 3.62 -0.11
C ALA A 30 -8.35 3.63 1.22
N CYS A 31 -7.21 4.33 1.29
CA CYS A 31 -6.40 4.38 2.51
C CYS A 31 -6.72 5.59 3.37
N ASN A 32 -7.68 6.42 2.97
CA ASN A 32 -8.07 7.62 3.68
C ASN A 32 -6.88 8.53 3.93
N VAL A 33 -6.09 8.74 2.88
CA VAL A 33 -4.93 9.63 2.89
C VAL A 33 -5.21 10.77 1.92
N ASN A 34 -4.81 11.97 2.29
CA ASN A 34 -4.96 13.12 1.41
C ASN A 34 -4.19 12.86 0.10
N TYR A 35 -4.83 13.14 -1.03
CA TYR A 35 -4.23 12.91 -2.34
C TYR A 35 -2.88 13.59 -2.48
N GLY A 36 -2.72 14.79 -1.94
CA GLY A 36 -1.46 15.51 -2.02
C GLY A 36 -0.34 14.88 -1.21
N ARG A 37 -0.66 13.93 -0.33
CA ARG A 37 0.32 13.28 0.52
C ARG A 37 0.57 11.82 0.13
N ILE A 38 -0.25 11.25 -0.75
CA ILE A 38 -0.14 9.81 -1.04
C ILE A 38 1.24 9.46 -1.63
N GLU A 39 1.82 10.34 -2.43
CA GLU A 39 3.14 10.11 -3.01
C GLU A 39 4.22 9.96 -1.93
N ASN A 40 4.06 10.61 -0.79
CA ASN A 40 5.03 10.48 0.30
C ASN A 40 5.10 9.04 0.83
N PHE A 41 4.05 8.26 0.62
CA PHE A 41 4.00 6.87 1.02
C PHE A 41 4.29 5.92 -0.14
N LEU A 42 3.90 6.30 -1.36
CA LEU A 42 4.13 5.46 -2.53
C LEU A 42 5.61 5.41 -2.91
N ARG A 43 6.30 6.56 -2.83
CA ARG A 43 7.69 6.63 -3.23
C ARG A 43 8.60 5.70 -2.43
N PRO A 44 8.54 5.68 -1.09
CA PRO A 44 9.38 4.74 -0.32
C PRO A 44 9.09 3.28 -0.65
N LEU A 45 7.82 2.94 -0.88
CA LEU A 45 7.45 1.57 -1.24
C LEU A 45 8.02 1.20 -2.60
N GLU A 46 7.97 2.13 -3.53
CA GLU A 46 8.49 1.92 -4.87
C GLU A 46 10.02 1.80 -4.84
N GLU A 47 10.68 2.64 -4.07
CA GLU A 47 12.14 2.62 -3.96
C GLU A 47 12.65 1.30 -3.37
N ARG A 48 11.85 0.68 -2.52
CA ARG A 48 12.22 -0.61 -1.91
C ARG A 48 11.76 -1.80 -2.74
N GLY A 49 11.17 -1.54 -3.91
CA GLY A 49 10.73 -2.61 -4.79
C GLY A 49 9.51 -3.37 -4.31
N LEU A 50 8.72 -2.75 -3.44
CA LEU A 50 7.50 -3.39 -2.90
C LEU A 50 6.29 -3.14 -3.77
N ILE A 51 6.29 -2.05 -4.52
CA ILE A 51 5.28 -1.73 -5.52
C ILE A 51 5.99 -1.23 -6.77
N ARG A 52 5.26 -1.22 -7.90
CA ARG A 52 5.79 -0.70 -9.16
C ARG A 52 4.71 0.09 -9.87
N ARG A 53 5.14 0.96 -10.77
CA ARG A 53 4.24 1.75 -11.61
C ARG A 53 4.00 1.01 -12.91
N GLU A 54 2.76 1.04 -13.38
CA GLU A 54 2.38 0.44 -14.64
C GLU A 54 1.44 1.37 -15.38
N ALA A 55 1.43 1.27 -16.70
CA ALA A 55 0.44 1.95 -17.51
C ALA A 55 -0.72 0.99 -17.78
N ALA A 56 -1.93 1.44 -17.50
CA ALA A 56 -3.12 0.63 -17.74
C ALA A 56 -4.21 1.54 -18.32
N GLY A 57 -4.61 1.27 -19.56
CA GLY A 57 -5.65 2.05 -20.21
C GLY A 57 -5.31 3.52 -20.34
N GLY A 58 -4.02 3.83 -20.58
CA GLY A 58 -3.58 5.21 -20.72
C GLY A 58 -3.39 5.94 -19.40
N GLN A 59 -3.57 5.26 -18.28
CA GLN A 59 -3.41 5.85 -16.95
C GLN A 59 -2.32 5.12 -16.17
N GLU A 60 -1.71 5.85 -15.25
CA GLU A 60 -0.70 5.29 -14.37
C GLU A 60 -1.38 4.61 -13.19
N VAL A 61 -0.99 3.37 -12.93
CA VAL A 61 -1.47 2.64 -11.75
C VAL A 61 -0.27 2.07 -11.01
N PHE A 62 -0.49 1.70 -9.76
CA PHE A 62 0.50 1.03 -8.94
C PHE A 62 0.08 -0.41 -8.76
N ALA A 63 1.06 -1.32 -8.78
CA ALA A 63 0.83 -2.74 -8.58
C ALA A 63 1.80 -3.25 -7.53
N ILE A 64 1.37 -4.25 -6.76
CA ILE A 64 2.23 -4.88 -5.78
C ILE A 64 3.22 -5.80 -6.51
N THR A 65 4.47 -5.83 -6.04
CA THR A 65 5.49 -6.74 -6.58
C THR A 65 5.48 -8.04 -5.79
N ASP A 66 6.26 -9.03 -6.24
CA ASP A 66 6.43 -10.26 -5.49
C ASP A 66 6.98 -9.99 -4.10
N SER A 67 7.94 -9.06 -3.98
CA SER A 67 8.49 -8.68 -2.68
C SER A 67 7.43 -8.05 -1.78
N GLY A 68 6.61 -7.17 -2.36
CA GLY A 68 5.53 -6.54 -1.61
C GLY A 68 4.49 -7.56 -1.17
N TYR A 69 4.18 -8.51 -2.05
CA TYR A 69 3.24 -9.58 -1.75
C TYR A 69 3.73 -10.42 -0.55
N ARG A 70 5.02 -10.79 -0.57
CA ARG A 70 5.62 -11.57 0.52
C ARG A 70 5.59 -10.80 1.83
N LEU A 71 5.95 -9.52 1.79
CA LEU A 71 5.92 -8.70 2.99
C LEU A 71 4.53 -8.63 3.57
N TYR A 72 3.53 -8.45 2.72
CA TYR A 72 2.14 -8.38 3.17
C TYR A 72 1.69 -9.71 3.79
N GLN A 73 2.06 -10.82 3.17
CA GLN A 73 1.76 -12.15 3.71
C GLN A 73 2.38 -12.36 5.09
N ASP A 74 3.64 -11.95 5.24
CA ASP A 74 4.33 -12.05 6.53
C ASP A 74 3.65 -11.19 7.58
N TRP A 75 3.22 -10.00 7.19
CA TRP A 75 2.51 -9.08 8.08
C TRP A 75 1.21 -9.72 8.58
N LEU A 76 0.43 -10.30 7.67
CA LEU A 76 -0.80 -10.97 8.05
C LEU A 76 -0.53 -12.14 9.00
N GLY A 77 0.56 -12.88 8.77
CA GLY A 77 0.96 -13.96 9.64
C GLY A 77 1.24 -13.50 11.05
N VAL A 78 1.93 -12.37 11.19
CA VAL A 78 2.22 -11.78 12.49
C VAL A 78 0.92 -11.36 13.17
N TRP A 79 0.05 -10.67 12.45
CA TRP A 79 -1.21 -10.20 13.02
C TRP A 79 -2.09 -11.34 13.53
N SER A 80 -2.14 -12.43 12.78
CA SER A 80 -2.99 -13.55 13.17
C SER A 80 -2.44 -14.29 14.40
N ARG A 81 -1.19 -14.07 14.76
CA ARG A 81 -0.57 -14.67 15.94
C ARG A 81 -0.70 -13.81 17.19
N LEU A 82 -1.01 -12.52 17.03
CA LEU A 82 -1.11 -11.62 18.17
C LEU A 82 -2.43 -11.86 18.90
N PRO A 83 -2.39 -11.82 20.23
CA PRO A 83 -3.61 -12.00 21.04
C PRO A 83 -4.43 -10.72 21.07
N LEU A 84 -4.87 -10.27 19.92
CA LEU A 84 -5.69 -9.06 19.80
C LEU A 84 -7.13 -9.47 20.05
N GLY A 85 -7.58 -9.22 21.22
CA GLY A 85 -8.86 -9.63 21.70
C GLY A 85 -10.04 -9.01 21.02
#